data_e90be8912b5ee5e1e8741d3ac9f7e856
#
_entry.id   e90be8912b5ee5e1e8741d3ac9f7e856
#
_cell.length_a   1.000
_cell.length_b   1.000
_cell.length_c   1.000
_cell.angle_alpha   90.00
_cell.angle_beta   90.00
_cell.angle_gamma   90.00
#
_symmetry.space_group_name_H-M   'P 1'
#
loop_
_entity.id
_entity.type
_entity.pdbx_description
1 polymer ?
#
loop_
_entity_poly.entity_id
_entity_poly.type
_entity_poly.pdbx_seq_one_letter_code
_entity_poly.pdbx_strand_id
1 'polypeptide(L)'
;MKRIFLSFLIISLFYFRANTQGCVAIRTVGGLNTMEHSMHTDTISGMVSVNESSKWDLNISFRYFKSYKHFNGTDEQTQRVLDQTDVRNYSKSMNIALLRSLNEQWSLGIDLPIVSNERTSLYEHVGNVKGNPRFSTHSQGIGDLRISAYKWLIHPKAGNKGNLLAGVGIKIPTGNYKVTDIFHYSLTATREGPVDQSIQPGDGGWGISTELNGFRQLNTIWSIYGNAYYLMNPKGNNGISTARGGVATASAIKYTSDVMSVPDQYLLRAGANWTKKTLTLSMGARYECVPTFDLIGDNTGFRRPGRIVTAEPGATYRYKKFNFYAYAPIAIFRERNQSYPDILKTLDTKTFSRGDAAFADYTINIGFGYRF
;
A
#
# COMPACT_ATOMS: atom_id res chain seq x y z
N MET A 1 -25.03 20.76 -23.41
CA MET A 1 -24.20 21.37 -22.38
C MET A 1 -23.78 20.37 -21.24
N LYS A 2 -24.64 19.54 -20.69
CA LYS A 2 -24.26 18.56 -19.61
C LYS A 2 -23.17 17.53 -20.00
N ARG A 3 -23.10 17.11 -21.27
CA ARG A 3 -22.09 16.14 -21.75
C ARG A 3 -20.69 16.75 -21.93
N ILE A 4 -20.61 18.04 -22.24
CA ILE A 4 -19.35 18.78 -22.41
C ILE A 4 -18.70 19.05 -21.03
N PHE A 5 -19.51 19.31 -20.00
CA PHE A 5 -19.02 19.53 -18.64
C PHE A 5 -18.39 18.25 -18.02
N LEU A 6 -18.97 17.08 -18.31
CA LEU A 6 -18.44 15.81 -17.83
C LEU A 6 -17.11 15.45 -18.52
N SER A 7 -16.95 15.80 -19.81
CA SER A 7 -15.69 15.61 -20.55
C SER A 7 -14.58 16.52 -20.05
N PHE A 8 -14.89 17.77 -19.69
CA PHE A 8 -13.92 18.70 -19.10
C PHE A 8 -13.50 18.29 -17.69
N LEU A 9 -14.41 17.74 -16.88
CA LEU A 9 -14.10 17.24 -15.55
C LEU A 9 -13.18 16.01 -15.61
N ILE A 10 -13.35 15.14 -16.60
CA ILE A 10 -12.48 13.96 -16.81
C ILE A 10 -11.10 14.40 -17.32
N ILE A 11 -11.00 15.41 -18.19
CA ILE A 11 -9.72 15.91 -18.71
C ILE A 11 -8.93 16.67 -17.63
N SER A 12 -9.59 17.39 -16.71
CA SER A 12 -8.92 18.09 -15.61
C SER A 12 -8.32 17.14 -14.56
N LEU A 13 -8.80 15.91 -14.46
CA LEU A 13 -8.25 14.87 -13.58
C LEU A 13 -6.91 14.28 -14.08
N PHE A 14 -6.55 14.48 -15.36
CA PHE A 14 -5.29 13.98 -15.92
C PHE A 14 -4.10 14.96 -15.82
N TYR A 15 -4.30 16.19 -15.33
CA TYR A 15 -3.22 17.18 -15.20
C TYR A 15 -2.52 17.21 -13.85
N PHE A 16 -2.87 16.33 -12.91
CA PHE A 16 -2.08 16.19 -11.69
C PHE A 16 -0.75 15.49 -12.02
N ARG A 17 0.33 16.27 -12.05
CA ARG A 17 1.69 15.71 -11.99
C ARG A 17 1.88 15.10 -10.60
N ALA A 18 1.37 13.92 -10.40
CA ALA A 18 1.57 13.16 -9.17
C ALA A 18 2.97 12.54 -9.19
N ASN A 19 3.85 13.06 -8.36
CA ASN A 19 5.18 12.53 -8.11
C ASN A 19 5.10 11.55 -6.94
N THR A 20 5.67 10.36 -7.06
CA THR A 20 5.26 9.24 -6.18
C THR A 20 6.31 8.15 -5.95
N GLN A 21 6.10 7.24 -5.02
CA GLN A 21 7.11 6.47 -4.30
C GLN A 21 7.29 4.98 -4.65
N GLY A 22 8.49 4.48 -4.38
CA GLY A 22 8.80 3.06 -4.28
C GLY A 22 9.41 2.66 -2.92
N CYS A 23 9.22 1.48 -2.48
CA CYS A 23 9.79 0.65 -1.43
C CYS A 23 8.78 -0.07 -0.56
N VAL A 24 7.61 0.48 -0.30
CA VAL A 24 6.60 -0.19 0.50
C VAL A 24 5.32 -0.21 -0.30
N ALA A 25 4.91 -1.38 -0.74
CA ALA A 25 3.56 -1.58 -1.24
C ALA A 25 2.58 -1.18 -0.13
N ILE A 26 1.52 -0.46 -0.47
CA ILE A 26 0.52 0.05 0.49
C ILE A 26 0.10 -1.10 1.41
N ARG A 27 0.34 -0.93 2.71
CA ARG A 27 0.23 -2.03 3.68
C ARG A 27 -1.20 -2.48 3.89
N THR A 28 -2.13 -1.56 3.91
CA THR A 28 -3.54 -1.80 4.15
C THR A 28 -4.37 -1.18 3.04
N VAL A 29 -4.98 -2.01 2.24
CA VAL A 29 -5.99 -1.61 1.26
C VAL A 29 -7.39 -1.71 1.88
N GLY A 30 -7.45 -1.96 3.19
CA GLY A 30 -8.65 -1.98 4.00
C GLY A 30 -9.72 -2.95 3.51
N GLY A 31 -10.97 -2.55 3.68
CA GLY A 31 -12.14 -3.29 3.20
C GLY A 31 -12.23 -3.51 1.69
N LEU A 32 -11.31 -2.95 0.88
CA LEU A 32 -11.31 -3.08 -0.58
C LEU A 32 -11.41 -4.54 -1.05
N ASN A 33 -10.58 -5.44 -0.49
CA ASN A 33 -10.62 -6.84 -0.88
C ASN A 33 -11.91 -7.52 -0.42
N THR A 34 -12.38 -7.21 0.79
CA THR A 34 -13.63 -7.73 1.33
C THR A 34 -14.82 -7.31 0.47
N MET A 35 -14.86 -6.03 0.08
CA MET A 35 -15.96 -5.47 -0.70
C MET A 35 -15.99 -5.97 -2.13
N GLU A 36 -14.82 -6.08 -2.78
CA GLU A 36 -14.71 -6.59 -4.15
C GLU A 36 -15.29 -7.99 -4.26
N HIS A 37 -14.97 -8.87 -3.31
CA HIS A 37 -15.45 -10.26 -3.32
C HIS A 37 -16.94 -10.37 -2.98
N SER A 38 -17.44 -9.53 -2.08
CA SER A 38 -18.87 -9.47 -1.77
C SER A 38 -19.69 -8.95 -2.95
N MET A 39 -19.18 -7.95 -3.67
CA MET A 39 -19.87 -7.36 -4.82
C MET A 39 -20.06 -8.31 -6.00
N HIS A 40 -19.07 -9.16 -6.27
CA HIS A 40 -19.14 -10.06 -7.43
C HIS A 40 -20.03 -11.26 -7.24
N THR A 41 -20.19 -11.73 -6.01
CA THR A 41 -20.90 -12.97 -5.75
C THR A 41 -22.42 -12.81 -5.71
N ASP A 42 -22.90 -11.66 -5.29
CA ASP A 42 -24.34 -11.45 -5.13
C ASP A 42 -25.02 -10.96 -6.42
N THR A 43 -24.25 -10.29 -7.31
CA THR A 43 -24.79 -9.75 -8.58
C THR A 43 -24.99 -10.81 -9.67
N ILE A 44 -24.17 -11.87 -9.70
CA ILE A 44 -24.21 -12.88 -10.77
C ILE A 44 -25.34 -13.88 -10.57
N SER A 45 -25.75 -14.12 -9.34
CA SER A 45 -26.87 -15.06 -9.06
C SER A 45 -28.25 -14.45 -9.23
N GLY A 46 -28.37 -13.17 -9.58
CA GLY A 46 -29.67 -12.48 -9.59
C GLY A 46 -30.33 -12.40 -8.21
N MET A 47 -29.64 -12.90 -7.22
CA MET A 47 -30.04 -12.88 -5.83
C MET A 47 -29.13 -11.89 -5.08
N VAL A 48 -29.46 -10.62 -5.15
CA VAL A 48 -29.32 -9.79 -3.95
C VAL A 48 -30.42 -10.33 -3.02
N SER A 49 -30.22 -11.51 -2.48
CA SER A 49 -30.91 -11.82 -1.25
C SER A 49 -30.19 -11.03 -0.20
N VAL A 50 -30.70 -9.85 0.10
CA VAL A 50 -30.60 -9.23 1.39
C VAL A 50 -31.27 -10.22 2.35
N ASN A 51 -30.58 -11.32 2.59
CA ASN A 51 -31.01 -12.26 3.61
C ASN A 51 -30.67 -11.54 4.91
N GLU A 52 -31.67 -11.03 5.57
CA GLU A 52 -31.59 -10.21 6.80
C GLU A 52 -30.77 -10.86 7.94
N SER A 53 -30.34 -12.11 7.73
CA SER A 53 -29.62 -12.89 8.75
C SER A 53 -28.10 -12.69 8.81
N SER A 54 -27.45 -12.22 7.75
CA SER A 54 -25.96 -12.10 7.72
C SER A 54 -25.53 -10.64 7.72
N LYS A 55 -25.13 -10.15 8.90
CA LYS A 55 -24.71 -8.74 9.10
C LYS A 55 -23.22 -8.54 9.22
N TRP A 56 -22.44 -9.61 9.22
CA TRP A 56 -21.01 -9.56 9.42
C TRP A 56 -20.26 -10.22 8.28
N ASP A 57 -19.21 -9.58 7.81
CA ASP A 57 -18.23 -10.11 6.87
C ASP A 57 -16.85 -10.09 7.52
N LEU A 58 -16.22 -11.25 7.65
CA LEU A 58 -14.83 -11.40 8.06
C LEU A 58 -13.98 -11.65 6.82
N ASN A 59 -12.89 -10.89 6.68
CA ASN A 59 -11.87 -11.15 5.65
C ASN A 59 -10.51 -11.33 6.31
N ILE A 60 -9.82 -12.42 5.96
CA ILE A 60 -8.45 -12.66 6.36
C ILE A 60 -7.62 -12.80 5.11
N SER A 61 -6.59 -11.97 4.98
CA SER A 61 -5.68 -12.00 3.84
C SER A 61 -4.23 -12.06 4.26
N PHE A 62 -3.44 -12.75 3.47
CA PHE A 62 -2.00 -12.86 3.61
C PHE A 62 -1.35 -12.22 2.39
N ARG A 63 -0.29 -11.48 2.64
CA ARG A 63 0.49 -10.82 1.61
C ARG A 63 1.96 -11.07 1.82
N TYR A 64 2.66 -11.36 0.73
CA TYR A 64 4.10 -11.52 0.68
C TYR A 64 4.69 -10.77 -0.49
N PHE A 65 5.80 -10.08 -0.27
CA PHE A 65 6.66 -9.57 -1.33
C PHE A 65 8.13 -9.51 -0.89
N LYS A 66 9.02 -9.52 -1.90
CA LYS A 66 10.44 -9.23 -1.76
C LYS A 66 10.77 -8.01 -2.64
N SER A 67 11.31 -6.93 -2.04
CA SER A 67 11.84 -5.81 -2.80
C SER A 67 13.37 -5.85 -2.79
N TYR A 68 14.00 -5.76 -3.97
CA TYR A 68 15.45 -5.86 -4.10
C TYR A 68 16.01 -5.15 -5.34
N LYS A 69 15.19 -4.85 -6.33
CA LYS A 69 15.59 -4.11 -7.53
C LYS A 69 15.60 -2.62 -7.24
N HIS A 70 16.76 -2.02 -7.31
CA HIS A 70 16.94 -0.60 -7.02
C HIS A 70 16.68 0.25 -8.25
N PHE A 71 15.93 1.35 -8.05
CA PHE A 71 15.65 2.34 -9.09
C PHE A 71 16.06 3.73 -8.62
N ASN A 72 16.71 4.48 -9.52
CA ASN A 72 16.93 5.92 -9.42
C ASN A 72 16.18 6.59 -10.57
N GLY A 73 15.04 7.24 -10.30
CA GLY A 73 14.06 7.53 -11.33
C GLY A 73 13.47 6.25 -11.88
N THR A 74 13.45 6.12 -13.19
CA THR A 74 13.04 4.91 -13.92
C THR A 74 14.20 3.97 -14.21
N ASP A 75 15.45 4.37 -13.89
CA ASP A 75 16.65 3.63 -14.23
C ASP A 75 16.96 2.55 -13.19
N GLU A 76 16.90 1.29 -13.59
CA GLU A 76 17.25 0.16 -12.74
C GLU A 76 18.76 0.12 -12.47
N GLN A 77 19.13 0.12 -11.21
CA GLN A 77 20.52 0.03 -10.73
C GLN A 77 20.96 -1.44 -10.67
N THR A 78 21.07 -2.09 -11.84
CA THR A 78 21.34 -3.53 -11.95
C THR A 78 22.69 -3.93 -11.34
N GLN A 79 23.68 -3.02 -11.35
CA GLN A 79 24.99 -3.22 -10.72
C GLN A 79 24.89 -3.54 -9.23
N ARG A 80 23.87 -3.04 -8.53
CA ARG A 80 23.69 -3.33 -7.10
C ARG A 80 23.43 -4.81 -6.83
N VAL A 81 22.66 -5.47 -7.71
CA VAL A 81 22.41 -6.92 -7.62
C VAL A 81 23.67 -7.70 -8.01
N LEU A 82 24.37 -7.29 -9.07
CA LEU A 82 25.60 -7.92 -9.53
C LEU A 82 26.73 -7.82 -8.50
N ASP A 83 26.83 -6.69 -7.83
CA ASP A 83 27.81 -6.43 -6.78
C ASP A 83 27.35 -6.90 -5.39
N GLN A 84 26.15 -7.44 -5.28
CA GLN A 84 25.52 -7.86 -4.01
C GLN A 84 25.39 -6.73 -2.97
N THR A 85 25.31 -5.48 -3.43
CA THR A 85 25.11 -4.28 -2.61
C THR A 85 23.64 -3.85 -2.54
N ASP A 86 22.77 -4.65 -3.13
CA ASP A 86 21.32 -4.46 -3.10
C ASP A 86 20.76 -4.57 -1.68
N VAL A 87 19.77 -3.74 -1.37
CA VAL A 87 18.96 -3.90 -0.16
C VAL A 87 17.82 -4.85 -0.48
N ARG A 88 17.57 -5.81 0.41
CA ARG A 88 16.47 -6.75 0.28
C ARG A 88 15.52 -6.59 1.46
N ASN A 89 14.25 -6.32 1.17
CA ASN A 89 13.20 -6.38 2.19
C ASN A 89 12.31 -7.59 1.90
N TYR A 90 12.07 -8.38 2.91
CA TYR A 90 11.09 -9.47 2.89
C TYR A 90 9.93 -9.05 3.79
N SER A 91 8.76 -8.86 3.22
CA SER A 91 7.58 -8.44 3.97
C SER A 91 6.50 -9.50 3.91
N LYS A 92 6.04 -9.91 5.07
CA LYS A 92 4.90 -10.79 5.28
C LYS A 92 3.88 -10.05 6.11
N SER A 93 2.64 -10.03 5.66
CA SER A 93 1.56 -9.44 6.45
C SER A 93 0.31 -10.29 6.39
N MET A 94 -0.41 -10.34 7.50
CA MET A 94 -1.77 -10.83 7.59
C MET A 94 -2.67 -9.65 7.93
N ASN A 95 -3.74 -9.45 7.18
CA ASN A 95 -4.74 -8.44 7.48
C ASN A 95 -6.05 -9.11 7.90
N ILE A 96 -6.59 -8.72 9.04
CA ILE A 96 -7.88 -9.16 9.56
C ILE A 96 -8.83 -7.99 9.42
N ALA A 97 -9.83 -8.11 8.57
CA ALA A 97 -10.85 -7.11 8.36
C ALA A 97 -12.21 -7.65 8.77
N LEU A 98 -12.92 -6.92 9.62
CA LEU A 98 -14.27 -7.23 10.05
C LEU A 98 -15.19 -6.09 9.62
N LEU A 99 -16.22 -6.43 8.85
CA LEU A 99 -17.22 -5.48 8.39
C LEU A 99 -18.58 -5.82 8.98
N ARG A 100 -19.31 -4.81 9.47
CA ARG A 100 -20.69 -4.93 9.93
C ARG A 100 -21.60 -4.09 9.05
N SER A 101 -22.56 -4.72 8.40
CA SER A 101 -23.66 -4.04 7.73
C SER A 101 -24.66 -3.53 8.78
N LEU A 102 -24.87 -2.22 8.82
CA LEU A 102 -25.84 -1.58 9.70
C LEU A 102 -27.24 -1.61 9.08
N ASN A 103 -27.29 -1.38 7.77
CA ASN A 103 -28.47 -1.47 6.93
C ASN A 103 -28.05 -1.76 5.48
N GLU A 104 -28.96 -1.67 4.52
CA GLU A 104 -28.69 -1.95 3.10
C GLU A 104 -27.64 -1.02 2.47
N GLN A 105 -27.42 0.18 3.02
CA GLN A 105 -26.49 1.16 2.46
C GLN A 105 -25.25 1.39 3.32
N TRP A 106 -25.34 1.27 4.64
CA TRP A 106 -24.25 1.63 5.54
C TRP A 106 -23.59 0.42 6.17
N SER A 107 -22.28 0.47 6.25
CA SER A 107 -21.45 -0.53 6.93
C SER A 107 -20.32 0.13 7.73
N LEU A 108 -19.91 -0.51 8.81
CA LEU A 108 -18.72 -0.16 9.59
C LEU A 108 -17.68 -1.26 9.44
N GLY A 109 -16.41 -0.88 9.31
CA GLY A 109 -15.29 -1.80 9.15
C GLY A 109 -14.16 -1.52 10.13
N ILE A 110 -13.48 -2.58 10.54
CA ILE A 110 -12.25 -2.53 11.31
C ILE A 110 -11.22 -3.37 10.57
N ASP A 111 -10.02 -2.81 10.37
CA ASP A 111 -8.88 -3.47 9.73
C ASP A 111 -7.69 -3.49 10.67
N LEU A 112 -7.13 -4.67 10.92
CA LEU A 112 -5.96 -4.88 11.75
C LEU A 112 -4.88 -5.64 10.98
N PRO A 113 -3.79 -5.00 10.57
CA PRO A 113 -2.65 -5.68 9.98
C PRO A 113 -1.74 -6.25 11.05
N ILE A 114 -1.19 -7.44 10.81
CA ILE A 114 -0.11 -8.08 11.57
C ILE A 114 1.03 -8.28 10.59
N VAL A 115 2.23 -7.83 10.95
CA VAL A 115 3.38 -7.81 10.04
C VAL A 115 4.58 -8.55 10.62
N SER A 116 5.37 -9.14 9.73
CA SER A 116 6.69 -9.70 10.02
C SER A 116 7.61 -9.37 8.85
N ASN A 117 8.61 -8.56 9.10
CA ASN A 117 9.50 -8.01 8.10
C ASN A 117 10.94 -8.31 8.43
N GLU A 118 11.74 -8.48 7.38
CA GLU A 118 13.19 -8.58 7.43
C GLU A 118 13.78 -7.63 6.40
N ARG A 119 14.86 -6.96 6.76
CA ARG A 119 15.64 -6.11 5.87
C ARG A 119 17.11 -6.44 5.98
N THR A 120 17.71 -6.80 4.85
CA THR A 120 19.14 -7.08 4.77
C THR A 120 19.82 -6.11 3.83
N SER A 121 20.93 -5.54 4.28
CA SER A 121 21.73 -4.58 3.51
C SER A 121 23.17 -4.57 3.97
N LEU A 122 24.09 -4.14 3.12
CA LEU A 122 25.49 -3.91 3.49
C LEU A 122 25.68 -2.51 4.09
N TYR A 123 25.07 -1.50 3.47
CA TYR A 123 25.31 -0.09 3.83
C TYR A 123 24.82 0.30 5.23
N GLU A 124 23.85 -0.44 5.77
CA GLU A 124 23.32 -0.22 7.12
C GLU A 124 24.17 -0.88 8.20
N HIS A 125 25.07 -1.76 7.78
CA HIS A 125 25.96 -2.53 8.63
C HIS A 125 27.43 -2.21 8.33
N VAL A 126 28.19 -3.16 7.89
CA VAL A 126 29.66 -3.10 7.69
C VAL A 126 30.11 -2.26 6.48
N GLY A 127 29.18 -1.61 5.80
CA GLY A 127 29.47 -0.78 4.64
C GLY A 127 29.23 -1.49 3.30
N ASN A 128 29.02 -0.69 2.26
CA ASN A 128 28.54 -1.12 0.94
C ASN A 128 29.68 -1.63 0.06
N VAL A 129 30.46 -2.62 0.55
CA VAL A 129 31.59 -3.21 -0.14
C VAL A 129 31.25 -4.65 -0.51
N LYS A 130 31.46 -4.99 -1.81
CA LYS A 130 31.28 -6.35 -2.31
C LYS A 130 32.15 -7.35 -1.52
N GLY A 131 31.54 -8.47 -1.10
CA GLY A 131 32.21 -9.49 -0.31
C GLY A 131 32.07 -9.33 1.21
N ASN A 132 31.61 -8.19 1.71
CA ASN A 132 31.29 -8.04 3.13
C ASN A 132 30.15 -8.99 3.52
N PRO A 133 30.15 -9.51 4.76
CA PRO A 133 29.05 -10.32 5.28
C PRO A 133 27.76 -9.50 5.32
N ARG A 134 26.66 -10.13 4.93
CA ARG A 134 25.34 -9.50 4.90
C ARG A 134 24.60 -9.79 6.21
N PHE A 135 24.18 -8.75 6.88
CA PHE A 135 23.37 -8.83 8.10
C PHE A 135 21.94 -8.38 7.83
N SER A 136 21.03 -8.75 8.71
CA SER A 136 19.61 -8.40 8.64
C SER A 136 19.15 -7.71 9.90
N THR A 137 18.15 -6.85 9.76
CA THR A 137 17.31 -6.33 10.85
C THR A 137 15.88 -6.81 10.67
N HIS A 138 15.16 -6.97 11.76
CA HIS A 138 13.84 -7.58 11.79
C HIS A 138 12.83 -6.71 12.52
N SER A 139 11.58 -6.87 12.18
CA SER A 139 10.45 -6.32 12.95
C SER A 139 9.24 -7.22 12.84
N GLN A 140 8.44 -7.26 13.90
CA GLN A 140 7.16 -7.95 13.90
C GLN A 140 6.19 -7.29 14.88
N GLY A 141 4.91 -7.47 14.64
CA GLY A 141 3.86 -6.96 15.52
C GLY A 141 2.59 -6.57 14.78
N ILE A 142 1.66 -6.00 15.53
CA ILE A 142 0.48 -5.36 14.95
C ILE A 142 0.89 -4.06 14.25
N GLY A 143 0.21 -3.76 13.14
CA GLY A 143 0.33 -2.47 12.46
C GLY A 143 -0.71 -1.46 12.94
N ASP A 144 -0.90 -0.41 12.16
CA ASP A 144 -1.85 0.64 12.50
C ASP A 144 -3.28 0.18 12.22
N LEU A 145 -4.13 0.21 13.26
CA LEU A 145 -5.55 -0.11 13.19
C LEU A 145 -6.28 0.92 12.35
N ARG A 146 -7.22 0.48 11.53
CA ARG A 146 -8.11 1.38 10.80
C ARG A 146 -9.59 1.06 11.10
N ILE A 147 -10.37 2.11 11.36
CA ILE A 147 -11.82 2.05 11.53
C ILE A 147 -12.44 2.89 10.41
N SER A 148 -13.39 2.33 9.69
CA SER A 148 -13.98 2.96 8.51
C SER A 148 -15.51 2.84 8.48
N ALA A 149 -16.16 3.86 7.94
CA ALA A 149 -17.57 3.84 7.61
C ALA A 149 -17.72 3.83 6.08
N TYR A 150 -18.62 3.01 5.58
CA TYR A 150 -18.89 2.83 4.16
C TYR A 150 -20.35 3.10 3.85
N LYS A 151 -20.59 3.68 2.66
CA LYS A 151 -21.95 3.92 2.16
C LYS A 151 -22.05 3.53 0.68
N TRP A 152 -23.02 2.70 0.34
CA TRP A 152 -23.46 2.52 -1.03
C TRP A 152 -24.15 3.80 -1.52
N LEU A 153 -23.61 4.41 -2.59
CA LEU A 153 -24.13 5.66 -3.15
C LEU A 153 -25.43 5.43 -3.93
N ILE A 154 -25.60 4.26 -4.52
CA ILE A 154 -26.83 3.83 -5.14
C ILE A 154 -27.48 2.83 -4.17
N HIS A 155 -28.78 3.00 -3.88
CA HIS A 155 -29.49 2.07 -3.00
C HIS A 155 -29.44 0.65 -3.61
N PRO A 156 -28.94 -0.36 -2.88
CA PRO A 156 -28.91 -1.72 -3.38
C PRO A 156 -30.32 -2.22 -3.66
N LYS A 157 -30.59 -2.60 -4.91
CA LYS A 157 -31.86 -3.16 -5.35
C LYS A 157 -31.60 -4.38 -6.21
N ALA A 158 -32.49 -5.35 -6.16
CA ALA A 158 -32.44 -6.48 -7.08
C ALA A 158 -32.42 -6.00 -8.55
N GLY A 159 -31.51 -6.54 -9.36
CA GLY A 159 -31.35 -6.17 -10.77
C GLY A 159 -30.42 -4.98 -11.05
N ASN A 160 -29.84 -4.31 -10.05
CA ASN A 160 -28.81 -3.29 -10.28
C ASN A 160 -27.57 -3.92 -10.92
N LYS A 161 -27.21 -3.41 -12.11
CA LYS A 161 -26.02 -3.88 -12.86
C LYS A 161 -24.69 -3.28 -12.35
N GLY A 162 -24.73 -2.43 -11.34
CA GLY A 162 -23.52 -1.82 -10.78
C GLY A 162 -23.85 -0.94 -9.59
N ASN A 163 -22.83 -0.65 -8.79
CA ASN A 163 -22.95 0.24 -7.64
C ASN A 163 -21.59 0.90 -7.35
N LEU A 164 -21.61 1.89 -6.49
CA LEU A 164 -20.45 2.65 -6.04
C LEU A 164 -20.50 2.75 -4.51
N LEU A 165 -19.45 2.26 -3.85
CA LEU A 165 -19.27 2.32 -2.41
C LEU A 165 -18.25 3.40 -2.09
N ALA A 166 -18.65 4.38 -1.28
CA ALA A 166 -17.75 5.38 -0.72
C ALA A 166 -17.40 5.00 0.72
N GLY A 167 -16.15 5.20 1.12
CA GLY A 167 -15.64 4.93 2.46
C GLY A 167 -14.83 6.09 3.01
N VAL A 168 -14.95 6.32 4.30
CA VAL A 168 -14.08 7.22 5.07
C VAL A 168 -13.63 6.48 6.32
N GLY A 169 -12.33 6.55 6.63
CA GLY A 169 -11.77 5.85 7.77
C GLY A 169 -10.73 6.69 8.53
N ILE A 170 -10.47 6.27 9.74
CA ILE A 170 -9.42 6.81 10.62
C ILE A 170 -8.39 5.72 10.84
N LYS A 171 -7.12 6.00 10.52
CA LYS A 171 -5.95 5.20 10.90
C LYS A 171 -5.49 5.64 12.29
N ILE A 172 -5.38 4.69 13.21
CA ILE A 172 -4.94 4.88 14.57
C ILE A 172 -3.51 4.33 14.67
N PRO A 173 -2.51 5.07 15.18
CA PRO A 173 -1.12 4.63 15.24
C PRO A 173 -0.90 3.61 16.38
N THR A 174 -1.49 2.43 16.24
CA THR A 174 -1.38 1.30 17.19
C THR A 174 -0.14 0.46 16.94
N GLY A 175 0.40 0.52 15.74
CA GLY A 175 1.62 -0.21 15.36
C GLY A 175 2.86 0.40 16.01
N ASN A 176 3.78 -0.48 16.45
CA ASN A 176 5.05 0.00 16.97
C ASN A 176 5.88 0.61 15.83
N TYR A 177 6.19 1.89 15.92
CA TYR A 177 7.02 2.64 14.97
C TYR A 177 8.43 2.94 15.52
N LYS A 178 8.77 2.34 16.67
CA LYS A 178 10.04 2.52 17.40
C LYS A 178 10.80 1.21 17.56
N VAL A 179 10.51 0.20 16.71
CA VAL A 179 11.22 -1.08 16.77
C VAL A 179 12.69 -0.85 16.53
N THR A 180 13.53 -1.40 17.39
CA THR A 180 15.00 -1.41 17.29
C THR A 180 15.50 -2.81 16.98
N ASP A 181 16.71 -2.88 16.41
CA ASP A 181 17.45 -4.12 16.20
C ASP A 181 18.95 -3.81 16.20
N ILE A 182 19.77 -4.84 16.09
CA ILE A 182 21.24 -4.74 16.15
C ILE A 182 21.82 -4.44 14.76
N PHE A 183 22.61 -3.37 14.71
CA PHE A 183 23.39 -2.99 13.54
C PHE A 183 24.87 -3.31 13.75
N HIS A 184 25.50 -3.97 12.79
CA HIS A 184 26.93 -4.28 12.77
C HIS A 184 27.69 -3.18 12.03
N TYR A 185 28.27 -2.23 12.72
CA TYR A 185 29.08 -1.19 12.08
C TYR A 185 30.55 -1.61 11.84
N SER A 186 30.95 -2.76 12.41
CA SER A 186 32.14 -3.53 12.04
C SER A 186 31.87 -5.03 12.24
N LEU A 187 32.83 -5.88 11.92
CA LEU A 187 32.71 -7.34 12.15
C LEU A 187 32.65 -7.72 13.63
N THR A 188 33.14 -6.87 14.51
CA THR A 188 33.24 -7.13 15.95
C THR A 188 32.45 -6.17 16.82
N ALA A 189 31.92 -5.10 16.23
CA ALA A 189 31.23 -4.07 16.97
C ALA A 189 29.82 -3.82 16.46
N THR A 190 28.87 -3.76 17.38
CA THR A 190 27.45 -3.60 17.13
C THR A 190 26.88 -2.43 17.92
N ARG A 191 25.74 -1.96 17.49
CA ARG A 191 24.91 -1.01 18.25
C ARG A 191 23.44 -1.29 18.00
N GLU A 192 22.61 -1.02 18.99
CA GLU A 192 21.17 -1.04 18.84
C GLU A 192 20.67 0.28 18.26
N GLY A 193 19.66 0.22 17.39
CA GLY A 193 19.05 1.40 16.82
C GLY A 193 17.74 1.12 16.12
N PRO A 194 16.96 2.18 15.79
CA PRO A 194 15.71 2.02 15.06
C PRO A 194 15.92 1.34 13.71
N VAL A 195 15.10 0.33 13.42
CA VAL A 195 15.10 -0.32 12.11
C VAL A 195 14.55 0.65 11.05
N ASP A 196 14.86 0.38 9.79
CA ASP A 196 14.45 1.25 8.66
C ASP A 196 12.92 1.43 8.61
N GLN A 197 12.48 2.61 8.22
CA GLN A 197 11.07 2.97 8.07
C GLN A 197 10.26 1.93 7.26
N SER A 198 10.88 1.31 6.24
CA SER A 198 10.20 0.35 5.38
C SER A 198 9.76 -0.93 6.08
N ILE A 199 10.36 -1.25 7.20
CA ILE A 199 10.04 -2.45 7.98
C ILE A 199 9.40 -2.15 9.35
N GLN A 200 9.25 -0.90 9.77
CA GLN A 200 8.51 -0.57 11.00
C GLN A 200 7.06 -1.07 10.92
N PRO A 201 6.49 -1.70 11.95
CA PRO A 201 5.09 -2.15 11.96
C PRO A 201 4.07 -1.02 11.79
N GLY A 202 4.27 0.12 12.47
CA GLY A 202 3.49 1.35 12.35
C GLY A 202 4.30 2.51 11.80
N ASP A 203 3.66 3.63 11.52
CA ASP A 203 4.31 4.88 11.11
C ASP A 203 4.29 5.99 12.18
N GLY A 204 3.47 5.81 13.23
CA GLY A 204 3.38 6.73 14.38
C GLY A 204 2.54 7.99 14.11
N GLY A 205 1.74 8.01 13.05
CA GLY A 205 0.84 9.11 12.71
C GLY A 205 -0.63 8.70 12.66
N TRP A 206 -1.53 9.57 13.12
CA TRP A 206 -2.95 9.49 12.80
C TRP A 206 -3.14 9.76 11.32
N GLY A 207 -4.11 9.09 10.69
CA GLY A 207 -4.42 9.29 9.28
C GLY A 207 -5.92 9.26 9.02
N ILE A 208 -6.32 9.91 7.93
CA ILE A 208 -7.68 9.84 7.40
C ILE A 208 -7.63 9.12 6.06
N SER A 209 -8.40 8.06 5.90
CA SER A 209 -8.51 7.37 4.61
C SER A 209 -9.81 7.70 3.92
N THR A 210 -9.76 7.82 2.59
CA THR A 210 -10.94 7.88 1.73
C THR A 210 -10.87 6.75 0.73
N GLU A 211 -12.00 6.15 0.43
CA GLU A 211 -12.13 5.00 -0.46
C GLU A 211 -13.31 5.18 -1.41
N LEU A 212 -13.12 4.74 -2.64
CA LEU A 212 -14.18 4.64 -3.62
C LEU A 212 -14.04 3.31 -4.36
N ASN A 213 -15.08 2.46 -4.24
CA ASN A 213 -15.10 1.14 -4.84
C ASN A 213 -16.32 1.02 -5.74
N GLY A 214 -16.10 0.70 -7.00
CA GLY A 214 -17.17 0.59 -7.97
C GLY A 214 -17.08 -0.68 -8.79
N PHE A 215 -18.22 -1.15 -9.21
CA PHE A 215 -18.31 -2.24 -10.18
C PHE A 215 -19.47 -2.02 -11.14
N ARG A 216 -19.38 -2.65 -12.32
CA ARG A 216 -20.47 -2.71 -13.29
C ARG A 216 -20.48 -4.06 -13.99
N GLN A 217 -21.60 -4.74 -13.93
CA GLN A 217 -21.88 -5.93 -14.71
C GLN A 217 -22.20 -5.54 -16.15
N LEU A 218 -21.46 -6.08 -17.10
CA LEU A 218 -21.67 -5.86 -18.53
C LEU A 218 -22.67 -6.85 -19.10
N ASN A 219 -22.51 -8.13 -18.71
CA ASN A 219 -23.43 -9.22 -19.05
C ASN A 219 -23.35 -10.32 -17.98
N THR A 220 -23.86 -11.49 -18.23
CA THR A 220 -23.94 -12.61 -17.27
C THR A 220 -22.57 -13.17 -16.85
N ILE A 221 -21.51 -12.92 -17.61
CA ILE A 221 -20.17 -13.48 -17.39
C ILE A 221 -19.08 -12.42 -17.23
N TRP A 222 -19.30 -11.19 -17.69
CA TRP A 222 -18.31 -10.13 -17.63
C TRP A 222 -18.75 -8.99 -16.74
N SER A 223 -17.84 -8.53 -15.91
CA SER A 223 -17.97 -7.29 -15.12
C SER A 223 -16.67 -6.51 -15.13
N ILE A 224 -16.74 -5.22 -14.83
CA ILE A 224 -15.61 -4.34 -14.63
C ILE A 224 -15.66 -3.81 -13.21
N TYR A 225 -14.47 -3.50 -12.66
CA TYR A 225 -14.33 -2.89 -11.34
C TYR A 225 -13.33 -1.76 -11.36
N GLY A 226 -13.45 -0.88 -10.37
CA GLY A 226 -12.49 0.17 -10.10
C GLY A 226 -12.43 0.49 -8.61
N ASN A 227 -11.23 0.74 -8.10
CA ASN A 227 -11.00 1.11 -6.71
C ASN A 227 -10.08 2.33 -6.66
N ALA A 228 -10.37 3.25 -5.78
CA ALA A 228 -9.51 4.37 -5.42
C ALA A 228 -9.40 4.43 -3.90
N TYR A 229 -8.19 4.61 -3.41
CA TYR A 229 -7.88 4.74 -1.99
C TYR A 229 -6.88 5.85 -1.80
N TYR A 230 -7.09 6.70 -0.82
CA TYR A 230 -6.16 7.72 -0.36
C TYR A 230 -6.06 7.69 1.16
N LEU A 231 -4.84 7.62 1.69
CA LEU A 231 -4.54 7.78 3.11
C LEU A 231 -3.78 9.09 3.29
N MET A 232 -4.38 10.02 3.97
CA MET A 232 -3.83 11.31 4.34
C MET A 232 -3.25 11.22 5.75
N ASN A 233 -1.99 11.61 5.92
CA ASN A 233 -1.29 11.63 7.20
C ASN A 233 -0.86 13.07 7.53
N PRO A 234 -1.60 13.81 8.38
CA PRO A 234 -1.29 15.21 8.69
C PRO A 234 0.05 15.42 9.42
N LYS A 235 0.62 14.36 9.99
CA LYS A 235 1.90 14.41 10.70
C LYS A 235 3.05 14.19 9.73
N GLY A 236 3.91 15.17 9.52
CA GLY A 236 5.02 15.10 8.55
C GLY A 236 6.09 14.05 8.89
N ASN A 237 6.48 13.93 10.17
CA ASN A 237 7.47 12.96 10.65
C ASN A 237 7.11 12.42 12.03
N ASN A 238 7.70 11.27 12.41
CA ASN A 238 7.40 10.61 13.69
C ASN A 238 8.49 10.83 14.77
N GLY A 239 9.53 11.60 14.48
CA GLY A 239 10.62 11.91 15.40
C GLY A 239 11.65 10.78 15.61
N ILE A 240 11.51 9.64 14.90
CA ILE A 240 12.45 8.52 15.04
C ILE A 240 13.65 8.73 14.11
N SER A 241 14.84 8.67 14.70
CA SER A 241 16.10 8.91 13.98
C SER A 241 16.34 7.83 12.89
N THR A 242 16.81 8.28 11.75
CA THR A 242 17.31 7.42 10.65
C THR A 242 18.75 6.98 10.84
N ALA A 243 19.44 7.43 11.90
CA ALA A 243 20.86 7.19 12.15
C ALA A 243 21.18 5.82 12.78
N ARG A 244 20.19 4.92 12.91
CA ARG A 244 20.39 3.53 13.34
C ARG A 244 21.17 3.39 14.63
N GLY A 245 20.78 4.19 15.66
CA GLY A 245 21.47 4.23 16.95
C GLY A 245 22.75 5.08 16.97
N GLY A 246 23.18 5.63 15.83
CA GLY A 246 24.28 6.59 15.76
C GLY A 246 23.81 8.05 15.85
N VAL A 247 24.74 8.95 15.52
CA VAL A 247 24.45 10.38 15.41
C VAL A 247 24.04 10.70 13.97
N ALA A 248 23.01 11.51 13.80
CA ALA A 248 22.61 12.00 12.51
C ALA A 248 23.70 12.88 11.89
N THR A 249 23.96 12.74 10.60
CA THR A 249 24.95 13.58 9.92
C THR A 249 24.45 15.01 9.79
N ALA A 250 25.35 15.98 9.75
CA ALA A 250 25.01 17.39 9.53
C ALA A 250 24.19 17.60 8.23
N SER A 251 24.48 16.82 7.19
CA SER A 251 23.70 16.82 5.94
C SER A 251 22.28 16.28 6.13
N ALA A 252 22.09 15.21 6.90
CA ALA A 252 20.76 14.68 7.17
C ALA A 252 19.90 15.69 7.96
N ILE A 253 20.48 16.34 8.96
CA ILE A 253 19.82 17.39 9.74
C ILE A 253 19.49 18.59 8.84
N LYS A 254 20.48 19.08 8.07
CA LYS A 254 20.31 20.24 7.18
C LYS A 254 19.16 20.07 6.19
N TYR A 255 19.01 18.86 5.63
CA TYR A 255 17.97 18.57 4.63
C TYR A 255 16.79 17.79 5.22
N THR A 256 16.59 17.80 6.53
CA THR A 256 15.44 17.19 7.23
C THR A 256 15.22 15.69 6.95
N SER A 257 16.29 14.93 6.74
CA SER A 257 16.24 13.49 6.54
C SER A 257 16.75 12.65 7.71
N ASP A 258 17.00 13.30 8.84
CA ASP A 258 17.50 12.71 10.09
C ASP A 258 16.43 11.96 10.88
N VAL A 259 15.15 12.20 10.58
CA VAL A 259 14.00 11.54 11.19
C VAL A 259 13.13 10.88 10.13
N MET A 260 12.34 9.86 10.50
CA MET A 260 11.43 9.15 9.59
C MET A 260 10.16 9.97 9.35
N SER A 261 9.73 10.09 8.10
CA SER A 261 8.48 10.75 7.74
C SER A 261 7.26 9.85 7.95
N VAL A 262 6.07 10.46 7.96
CA VAL A 262 4.76 9.78 7.95
C VAL A 262 4.02 10.17 6.68
N PRO A 263 4.36 9.57 5.53
CA PRO A 263 3.87 10.05 4.24
C PRO A 263 2.43 9.63 3.94
N ASP A 264 1.77 10.43 3.12
CA ASP A 264 0.53 10.04 2.46
C ASP A 264 0.72 8.81 1.57
N GLN A 265 -0.36 8.11 1.28
CA GLN A 265 -0.35 6.93 0.40
C GLN A 265 -1.63 6.91 -0.44
N TYR A 266 -1.53 6.51 -1.71
CA TYR A 266 -2.73 6.26 -2.50
C TYR A 266 -2.58 5.10 -3.47
N LEU A 267 -3.73 4.55 -3.84
CA LEU A 267 -3.84 3.42 -4.73
C LEU A 267 -5.02 3.62 -5.67
N LEU A 268 -4.79 3.32 -6.93
CA LEU A 268 -5.84 3.20 -7.94
C LEU A 268 -5.79 1.80 -8.54
N ARG A 269 -6.95 1.25 -8.85
CA ARG A 269 -7.08 -0.09 -9.37
C ARG A 269 -8.26 -0.15 -10.33
N ALA A 270 -8.09 -0.81 -11.47
CA ALA A 270 -9.19 -1.04 -12.40
C ALA A 270 -8.96 -2.35 -13.14
N GLY A 271 -10.03 -3.04 -13.48
CA GLY A 271 -9.92 -4.31 -14.19
C GLY A 271 -11.26 -4.86 -14.64
N ALA A 272 -11.17 -6.05 -15.24
CA ALA A 272 -12.30 -6.83 -15.68
C ALA A 272 -12.29 -8.22 -15.03
N ASN A 273 -13.48 -8.76 -14.85
CA ASN A 273 -13.69 -10.10 -14.32
C ASN A 273 -14.48 -10.92 -15.33
N TRP A 274 -14.05 -12.16 -15.47
CA TRP A 274 -14.78 -13.21 -16.14
C TRP A 274 -15.28 -14.21 -15.11
N THR A 275 -16.59 -14.41 -15.03
CA THR A 275 -17.19 -15.30 -14.03
C THR A 275 -17.95 -16.44 -14.69
N LYS A 276 -17.67 -17.64 -14.23
CA LYS A 276 -18.42 -18.85 -14.62
C LYS A 276 -18.75 -19.66 -13.37
N LYS A 277 -20.03 -19.75 -13.05
CA LYS A 277 -20.54 -20.38 -11.81
C LYS A 277 -19.89 -19.77 -10.57
N THR A 278 -19.07 -20.53 -9.86
CA THR A 278 -18.41 -20.16 -8.60
C THR A 278 -16.99 -19.63 -8.78
N LEU A 279 -16.45 -19.67 -9.99
CA LEU A 279 -15.10 -19.20 -10.31
C LEU A 279 -15.16 -17.83 -11.00
N THR A 280 -14.40 -16.89 -10.51
CA THR A 280 -14.13 -15.60 -11.14
C THR A 280 -12.65 -15.49 -11.43
N LEU A 281 -12.28 -15.20 -12.67
CA LEU A 281 -10.93 -14.82 -13.06
C LEU A 281 -10.89 -13.33 -13.29
N SER A 282 -9.85 -12.66 -12.80
CA SER A 282 -9.69 -11.22 -12.87
C SER A 282 -8.40 -10.86 -13.58
N MET A 283 -8.43 -9.78 -14.35
CA MET A 283 -7.24 -9.11 -14.88
C MET A 283 -7.44 -7.61 -14.71
N GLY A 284 -6.49 -6.97 -14.04
CA GLY A 284 -6.52 -5.53 -13.80
C GLY A 284 -5.16 -4.88 -13.88
N ALA A 285 -5.16 -3.56 -13.75
CA ALA A 285 -4.01 -2.74 -13.51
C ALA A 285 -4.13 -2.10 -12.12
N ARG A 286 -3.01 -2.00 -11.43
CA ARG A 286 -2.92 -1.38 -10.12
C ARG A 286 -1.79 -0.36 -10.12
N TYR A 287 -2.07 0.80 -9.60
CA TYR A 287 -1.14 1.91 -9.41
C TYR A 287 -1.02 2.20 -7.92
N GLU A 288 0.15 2.10 -7.37
CA GLU A 288 0.44 2.41 -5.96
C GLU A 288 1.45 3.54 -5.85
N CYS A 289 1.29 4.31 -4.81
CA CYS A 289 1.93 5.60 -4.70
C CYS A 289 2.08 6.08 -3.25
N VAL A 290 3.27 6.60 -2.90
CA VAL A 290 3.46 7.53 -1.79
C VAL A 290 4.14 8.78 -2.32
N PRO A 291 3.53 9.97 -2.20
CA PRO A 291 3.96 11.20 -2.87
C PRO A 291 5.22 11.82 -2.26
N THR A 292 5.88 12.70 -3.01
CA THR A 292 6.94 13.58 -2.48
C THR A 292 6.37 14.59 -1.50
N PHE A 293 5.17 15.08 -1.80
CA PHE A 293 4.46 16.07 -1.01
C PHE A 293 3.14 15.50 -0.53
N ASP A 294 2.87 15.66 0.75
CA ASP A 294 1.60 15.29 1.36
C ASP A 294 0.52 16.34 1.06
N LEU A 295 -0.74 15.92 1.08
CA LEU A 295 -1.86 16.82 0.83
C LEU A 295 -2.04 17.82 1.99
N ILE A 296 -1.83 17.37 3.21
CA ILE A 296 -1.91 18.18 4.44
C ILE A 296 -0.73 17.80 5.34
N GLY A 297 -0.15 18.80 6.01
CA GLY A 297 1.00 18.62 6.88
C GLY A 297 2.28 19.14 6.26
N ASP A 298 3.41 18.78 6.86
CA ASP A 298 4.72 19.09 6.32
C ASP A 298 5.33 17.87 5.58
N ASN A 299 6.38 18.12 4.82
CA ASN A 299 7.04 17.10 4.00
C ASN A 299 8.41 16.71 4.57
N THR A 300 8.69 17.11 5.80
CA THR A 300 9.96 16.82 6.48
C THR A 300 10.09 15.34 6.80
N GLY A 301 11.31 14.93 7.04
CA GLY A 301 11.62 13.54 7.34
C GLY A 301 11.99 12.72 6.11
N PHE A 302 12.70 11.66 6.41
CA PHE A 302 13.17 10.71 5.41
C PHE A 302 12.01 9.89 4.86
N ARG A 303 11.87 9.91 3.54
CA ARG A 303 10.97 9.05 2.77
C ARG A 303 11.60 8.69 1.44
N ARG A 304 11.07 7.64 0.81
CA ARG A 304 11.49 7.21 -0.52
C ARG A 304 10.30 7.35 -1.49
N PRO A 305 9.99 8.56 -2.00
CA PRO A 305 8.88 8.77 -2.92
C PRO A 305 9.07 8.01 -4.24
N GLY A 306 7.99 7.48 -4.83
CA GLY A 306 8.02 6.78 -6.11
C GLY A 306 6.72 6.03 -6.42
N ARG A 307 6.55 5.49 -7.62
CA ARG A 307 5.32 4.83 -8.08
C ARG A 307 5.60 3.47 -8.70
N ILE A 308 4.61 2.60 -8.58
CA ILE A 308 4.61 1.30 -9.22
C ILE A 308 3.29 1.10 -9.96
N VAL A 309 3.37 0.66 -11.21
CA VAL A 309 2.23 0.14 -11.96
C VAL A 309 2.41 -1.36 -12.09
N THR A 310 1.36 -2.11 -11.78
CA THR A 310 1.37 -3.56 -11.86
C THR A 310 0.22 -4.05 -12.74
N ALA A 311 0.45 -5.12 -13.49
CA ALA A 311 -0.62 -5.96 -14.01
C ALA A 311 -1.05 -6.92 -12.89
N GLU A 312 -2.35 -7.05 -12.65
CA GLU A 312 -2.88 -7.79 -11.52
C GLU A 312 -3.81 -8.93 -11.96
N PRO A 313 -3.26 -10.11 -12.35
CA PRO A 313 -4.06 -11.32 -12.50
C PRO A 313 -4.58 -11.78 -11.13
N GLY A 314 -5.78 -12.33 -11.12
CA GLY A 314 -6.40 -12.85 -9.92
C GLY A 314 -7.45 -13.93 -10.19
N ALA A 315 -7.79 -14.65 -9.15
CA ALA A 315 -8.85 -15.63 -9.15
C ALA A 315 -9.62 -15.60 -7.82
N THR A 316 -10.92 -15.78 -7.90
CA THR A 316 -11.80 -15.93 -6.73
C THR A 316 -12.65 -17.16 -6.91
N TYR A 317 -12.75 -17.96 -5.85
CA TYR A 317 -13.60 -19.15 -5.81
C TYR A 317 -14.58 -19.07 -4.66
N ARG A 318 -15.87 -19.11 -4.98
CA ARG A 318 -16.96 -19.09 -3.98
C ARG A 318 -17.38 -20.50 -3.60
N TYR A 319 -17.41 -20.75 -2.28
CA TYR A 319 -17.94 -21.99 -1.74
C TYR A 319 -18.85 -21.70 -0.55
N LYS A 320 -20.15 -21.87 -0.72
CA LYS A 320 -21.16 -21.54 0.30
C LYS A 320 -21.01 -20.07 0.75
N LYS A 321 -20.71 -19.84 2.03
CA LYS A 321 -20.48 -18.53 2.65
C LYS A 321 -19.02 -18.06 2.59
N PHE A 322 -18.12 -18.86 1.96
CA PHE A 322 -16.71 -18.52 1.82
C PHE A 322 -16.39 -18.03 0.41
N ASN A 323 -15.51 -17.04 0.35
CA ASN A 323 -14.88 -16.56 -0.86
C ASN A 323 -13.36 -16.69 -0.70
N PHE A 324 -12.74 -17.61 -1.44
CA PHE A 324 -11.29 -17.77 -1.47
C PHE A 324 -10.74 -17.00 -2.66
N TYR A 325 -9.64 -16.27 -2.47
CA TYR A 325 -9.05 -15.49 -3.56
C TYR A 325 -7.54 -15.48 -3.53
N ALA A 326 -6.95 -15.27 -4.71
CA ALA A 326 -5.54 -15.04 -4.90
C ALA A 326 -5.32 -13.97 -5.98
N TYR A 327 -4.41 -13.03 -5.72
CA TYR A 327 -3.98 -11.98 -6.65
C TYR A 327 -2.47 -11.89 -6.66
N ALA A 328 -1.89 -11.71 -7.85
CA ALA A 328 -0.47 -11.57 -8.02
C ALA A 328 -0.13 -10.30 -8.83
N PRO A 329 -0.16 -9.09 -8.22
CA PRO A 329 0.32 -7.89 -8.89
C PRO A 329 1.76 -8.06 -9.34
N ILE A 330 2.02 -7.95 -10.65
CA ILE A 330 3.34 -8.07 -11.31
C ILE A 330 3.72 -6.68 -11.81
N ALA A 331 4.86 -6.18 -11.37
CA ALA A 331 5.29 -4.83 -11.68
C ALA A 331 5.73 -4.69 -13.15
N ILE A 332 5.10 -3.76 -13.86
CA ILE A 332 5.39 -3.41 -15.25
C ILE A 332 6.09 -2.05 -15.39
N PHE A 333 5.95 -1.19 -14.39
CA PHE A 333 6.60 0.11 -14.34
C PHE A 333 6.99 0.47 -12.91
N ARG A 334 8.15 1.08 -12.71
CA ARG A 334 8.68 1.55 -11.42
C ARG A 334 9.38 2.87 -11.62
N GLU A 335 9.23 3.76 -10.65
CA GLU A 335 9.92 5.04 -10.64
C GLU A 335 10.20 5.49 -9.21
N ARG A 336 11.42 5.94 -8.94
CA ARG A 336 11.84 6.61 -7.70
C ARG A 336 11.99 8.10 -7.96
N ASN A 337 11.16 8.92 -7.33
CA ASN A 337 11.20 10.37 -7.46
C ASN A 337 12.16 11.03 -6.46
N GLN A 338 12.44 12.31 -6.62
CA GLN A 338 13.09 13.07 -5.55
C GLN A 338 12.19 13.11 -4.33
N SER A 339 12.77 12.88 -3.13
CA SER A 339 12.14 13.21 -1.87
C SER A 339 12.26 14.72 -1.60
N TYR A 340 11.51 15.23 -0.62
CA TYR A 340 11.66 16.61 -0.19
C TYR A 340 13.11 16.94 0.25
N PRO A 341 13.80 16.11 1.06
CA PRO A 341 15.24 16.23 1.32
C PRO A 341 16.12 16.27 0.06
N ASP A 342 15.83 15.45 -0.95
CA ASP A 342 16.57 15.45 -2.22
C ASP A 342 16.40 16.78 -2.97
N ILE A 343 15.19 17.36 -2.93
CA ILE A 343 14.89 18.66 -3.53
C ILE A 343 15.65 19.78 -2.80
N LEU A 344 15.61 19.82 -1.46
CA LEU A 344 16.35 20.79 -0.67
C LEU A 344 17.84 20.72 -0.99
N LYS A 345 18.40 19.52 -1.04
CA LYS A 345 19.82 19.33 -1.39
C LYS A 345 20.14 19.80 -2.82
N THR A 346 19.28 19.52 -3.78
CA THR A 346 19.43 19.98 -5.17
C THR A 346 19.45 21.51 -5.25
N LEU A 347 18.55 22.18 -4.54
CA LEU A 347 18.46 23.65 -4.49
C LEU A 347 19.69 24.29 -3.85
N ASP A 348 20.19 23.70 -2.78
CA ASP A 348 21.34 24.19 -2.04
C ASP A 348 22.65 23.99 -2.80
N THR A 349 22.89 22.79 -3.30
CA THR A 349 24.15 22.44 -3.97
C THR A 349 24.21 22.77 -5.45
N LYS A 350 23.07 23.18 -6.05
CA LYS A 350 22.86 23.35 -7.50
C LYS A 350 23.19 22.10 -8.33
N THR A 351 23.30 20.95 -7.68
CA THR A 351 23.56 19.66 -8.31
C THR A 351 22.36 18.74 -8.07
N PHE A 352 21.82 18.14 -9.11
CA PHE A 352 20.67 17.24 -8.99
C PHE A 352 20.99 16.08 -8.04
N SER A 353 20.15 15.93 -7.01
CA SER A 353 20.25 14.88 -6.01
C SER A 353 18.97 14.05 -6.00
N ARG A 354 19.09 12.74 -6.07
CA ARG A 354 18.00 11.80 -5.93
C ARG A 354 18.55 10.49 -5.39
N GLY A 355 17.98 10.02 -4.28
CA GLY A 355 18.27 8.70 -3.75
C GLY A 355 17.66 7.58 -4.61
N ASP A 356 18.02 6.35 -4.34
CA ASP A 356 17.39 5.17 -4.91
C ASP A 356 16.41 4.50 -3.94
N ALA A 357 15.67 3.54 -4.45
CA ALA A 357 14.75 2.73 -3.67
C ALA A 357 14.63 1.30 -4.23
N ALA A 358 14.48 0.32 -3.34
CA ALA A 358 14.27 -1.07 -3.72
C ALA A 358 12.79 -1.35 -3.98
N PHE A 359 12.46 -1.96 -5.13
CA PHE A 359 11.12 -2.35 -5.54
C PHE A 359 10.98 -3.87 -5.61
N ALA A 360 9.75 -4.34 -5.49
CA ALA A 360 9.38 -5.71 -5.75
C ALA A 360 9.10 -5.96 -7.24
N ASP A 361 9.32 -7.20 -7.70
CA ASP A 361 8.87 -7.64 -9.02
C ASP A 361 7.39 -8.04 -8.99
N TYR A 362 6.96 -8.64 -7.90
CA TYR A 362 5.58 -9.06 -7.71
C TYR A 362 5.21 -9.06 -6.22
N THR A 363 3.92 -9.11 -5.98
CA THR A 363 3.33 -9.34 -4.66
C THR A 363 2.39 -10.53 -4.76
N ILE A 364 2.37 -11.40 -3.77
CA ILE A 364 1.39 -12.48 -3.66
C ILE A 364 0.39 -12.09 -2.58
N ASN A 365 -0.89 -12.10 -2.93
CA ASN A 365 -1.99 -11.87 -1.99
C ASN A 365 -2.93 -13.08 -2.08
N ILE A 366 -3.17 -13.72 -0.95
CA ILE A 366 -4.14 -14.81 -0.82
C ILE A 366 -5.03 -14.53 0.38
N GLY A 367 -6.28 -14.94 0.31
CA GLY A 367 -7.16 -14.73 1.45
C GLY A 367 -8.51 -15.39 1.28
N PHE A 368 -9.33 -15.20 2.28
CA PHE A 368 -10.71 -15.63 2.26
C PHE A 368 -11.61 -14.66 2.99
N GLY A 369 -12.83 -14.56 2.50
CA GLY A 369 -13.95 -13.89 3.17
C GLY A 369 -14.96 -14.91 3.68
N TYR A 370 -15.58 -14.61 4.81
CA TYR A 370 -16.67 -15.40 5.40
C TYR A 370 -17.79 -14.49 5.86
N ARG A 371 -19.01 -14.76 5.40
CA ARG A 371 -20.22 -14.00 5.77
C ARG A 371 -21.06 -14.79 6.77
N PHE A 372 -21.41 -14.18 7.91
CA PHE A 372 -22.17 -14.80 8.99
C PHE A 372 -23.15 -13.84 9.67
#